data_1e7d2ff07d5d66c166399b059dcc96c7
#
_entry.id   1e7d2ff07d5d66c166399b059dcc96c7
#
_cell.length_a   1.000
_cell.length_b   1.000
_cell.length_c   1.000
_cell.angle_alpha   90.00
_cell.angle_beta   90.00
_cell.angle_gamma   90.00
#
_symmetry.space_group_name_H-M   'P 1'
#
loop_
_entity.id
_entity.type
_entity.pdbx_description
1 polymer ?
#
loop_
_entity_poly.entity_id
_entity_poly.type
_entity_poly.pdbx_seq_one_letter_code
_entity_poly.pdbx_strand_id
1 'polypeptide(L)'
;MVIEKEWDRASYQVTSEIDGVLKEYLKITLLVTAVSMFGTAFPLGFVLAYFTMSSSIKIDKFKLINYMRRPSPKGASDIGFWSKILEVVNNLSIIANISILAFTSSSIDTVVHKIFGYTLEQKKT
;
A
#
# COMPACT_ATOMS: atom_id res chain seq x y z
N MET A 1 7.39 37.60 -17.12
CA MET A 1 7.89 37.25 -15.78
C MET A 1 7.30 35.96 -15.21
N VAL A 2 6.00 35.70 -15.25
CA VAL A 2 5.42 34.41 -14.81
C VAL A 2 5.69 33.30 -15.81
N ILE A 3 5.65 33.57 -17.09
CA ILE A 3 5.85 32.62 -18.19
C ILE A 3 7.31 32.16 -18.28
N GLU A 4 8.29 33.05 -18.13
CA GLU A 4 9.72 32.67 -18.09
C GLU A 4 10.04 31.74 -16.96
N LYS A 5 9.48 31.97 -15.79
CA LYS A 5 9.69 31.10 -14.60
C LYS A 5 9.12 29.70 -14.76
N GLU A 6 8.17 29.52 -15.67
CA GLU A 6 7.56 28.21 -15.98
C GLU A 6 8.39 27.43 -17.00
N TRP A 7 9.12 28.12 -17.90
CA TRP A 7 10.03 27.50 -18.86
C TRP A 7 11.29 26.95 -18.20
N ASP A 8 11.77 27.57 -17.12
CA ASP A 8 12.95 27.15 -16.37
C ASP A 8 12.69 25.97 -15.43
N ARG A 9 11.41 25.62 -15.17
CA ARG A 9 11.08 24.45 -14.37
C ARG A 9 11.32 23.17 -15.16
N ALA A 10 12.00 22.21 -14.53
CA ALA A 10 12.17 20.89 -15.09
C ALA A 10 10.82 20.32 -15.53
N SER A 11 10.73 19.93 -16.81
CA SER A 11 9.49 19.35 -17.33
C SER A 11 9.27 18.00 -16.66
N TYR A 12 8.07 17.77 -16.15
CA TYR A 12 7.62 16.44 -15.71
C TYR A 12 7.78 15.37 -16.80
N GLN A 13 7.92 15.81 -18.05
CA GLN A 13 8.01 14.99 -19.26
C GLN A 13 9.43 14.65 -19.71
N VAL A 14 10.48 15.08 -19.02
CA VAL A 14 11.86 14.77 -19.44
C VAL A 14 12.27 13.33 -19.10
N THR A 15 11.63 12.73 -18.14
CA THR A 15 11.68 11.27 -17.97
C THR A 15 10.40 10.75 -18.58
N SER A 16 10.49 9.91 -19.61
CA SER A 16 9.36 9.41 -20.40
C SER A 16 8.03 9.45 -19.61
N GLU A 17 6.99 10.05 -20.15
CA GLU A 17 5.67 10.20 -19.48
C GLU A 17 5.22 8.90 -18.81
N ILE A 18 5.58 7.78 -19.40
CA ILE A 18 5.30 6.42 -18.95
C ILE A 18 6.03 6.11 -17.65
N ASP A 19 7.30 6.47 -17.51
CA ASP A 19 8.09 6.13 -16.30
C ASP A 19 7.67 6.93 -15.07
N GLY A 20 7.26 8.17 -15.24
CA GLY A 20 6.76 9.00 -14.13
C GLY A 20 5.45 8.46 -13.56
N VAL A 21 4.48 8.24 -14.44
CA VAL A 21 3.16 7.69 -14.08
C VAL A 21 3.29 6.27 -13.52
N LEU A 22 4.14 5.42 -14.15
CA LEU A 22 4.40 4.06 -13.70
C LEU A 22 4.92 4.02 -12.26
N LYS A 23 5.91 4.87 -11.93
CA LYS A 23 6.50 4.93 -10.58
C LYS A 23 5.49 5.32 -9.50
N GLU A 24 4.65 6.29 -9.79
CA GLU A 24 3.63 6.73 -8.82
C GLU A 24 2.56 5.64 -8.59
N TYR A 25 2.06 5.01 -9.65
CA TYR A 25 1.12 3.91 -9.52
C TYR A 25 1.74 2.68 -8.85
N LEU A 26 2.99 2.33 -9.17
CA LEU A 26 3.71 1.24 -8.50
C LEU A 26 3.84 1.48 -7.00
N LYS A 27 4.21 2.68 -6.59
CA LYS A 27 4.34 3.05 -5.17
C LYS A 27 3.03 2.85 -4.41
N ILE A 28 1.93 3.34 -4.96
CA ILE A 28 0.59 3.20 -4.36
C ILE A 28 0.16 1.73 -4.35
N THR A 29 0.33 1.03 -5.47
CA THR A 29 -0.04 -0.39 -5.60
C THR A 29 0.73 -1.27 -4.63
N LEU A 30 2.03 -1.08 -4.48
CA LEU A 30 2.86 -1.82 -3.52
C LEU A 30 2.42 -1.57 -2.08
N LEU A 31 2.11 -0.32 -1.73
CA LEU A 31 1.63 0.03 -0.39
C LEU A 31 0.28 -0.64 -0.10
N VAL A 32 -0.67 -0.54 -1.03
CA VAL A 32 -1.99 -1.17 -0.91
C VAL A 32 -1.85 -2.68 -0.81
N THR A 33 -0.99 -3.29 -1.64
CA THR A 33 -0.72 -4.74 -1.61
C THR A 33 -0.19 -5.17 -0.25
N ALA A 34 0.83 -4.50 0.27
CA ALA A 34 1.43 -4.84 1.55
C ALA A 34 0.41 -4.75 2.69
N VAL A 35 -0.36 -3.68 2.74
CA VAL A 35 -1.39 -3.49 3.78
C VAL A 35 -2.52 -4.49 3.64
N SER A 36 -2.98 -4.76 2.42
CA SER A 36 -4.08 -5.70 2.17
C SER A 36 -3.69 -7.14 2.48
N MET A 37 -2.46 -7.55 2.18
CA MET A 37 -2.01 -8.92 2.42
C MET A 37 -1.65 -9.20 3.88
N PHE A 38 -1.06 -8.23 4.58
CA PHE A 38 -0.54 -8.42 5.94
C PHE A 38 -1.33 -7.71 7.02
N GLY A 39 -2.44 -7.05 6.68
CA GLY A 39 -3.23 -6.27 7.61
C GLY A 39 -3.79 -7.07 8.79
N THR A 40 -4.14 -8.33 8.59
CA THR A 40 -4.62 -9.24 9.66
C THR A 40 -3.50 -9.68 10.59
N ALA A 41 -2.29 -9.88 10.07
CA ALA A 41 -1.12 -10.27 10.88
C ALA A 41 -0.54 -9.08 11.64
N PHE A 42 -0.61 -7.89 11.07
CA PHE A 42 0.01 -6.69 11.62
C PHE A 42 -0.92 -5.46 11.51
N PRO A 43 -1.89 -5.31 12.42
CA PRO A 43 -2.87 -4.23 12.35
C PRO A 43 -2.25 -2.83 12.46
N LEU A 44 -1.09 -2.66 13.10
CA LEU A 44 -0.33 -1.40 13.12
C LEU A 44 0.14 -0.97 11.71
N GLY A 45 0.20 -1.89 10.77
CA GLY A 45 0.54 -1.64 9.37
C GLY A 45 -0.40 -0.61 8.73
N PHE A 46 -1.69 -0.60 9.08
CA PHE A 46 -2.64 0.40 8.58
C PHE A 46 -2.28 1.82 9.03
N VAL A 47 -1.85 1.97 10.28
CA VAL A 47 -1.43 3.27 10.83
C VAL A 47 -0.17 3.77 10.12
N LEU A 48 0.83 2.89 9.96
CA LEU A 48 2.05 3.22 9.23
C LEU A 48 1.78 3.56 7.76
N ALA A 49 0.92 2.82 7.10
CA ALA A 49 0.51 3.09 5.73
C ALA A 49 -0.19 4.45 5.59
N TYR A 50 -1.05 4.80 6.54
CA TYR A 50 -1.70 6.11 6.56
C TYR A 50 -0.68 7.25 6.67
N PHE A 51 0.30 7.16 7.58
CA PHE A 51 1.35 8.16 7.72
C PHE A 51 2.23 8.24 6.47
N THR A 52 2.61 7.11 5.91
CA THR A 52 3.41 7.03 4.68
C THR A 52 2.68 7.67 3.51
N MET A 53 1.41 7.36 3.32
CA MET A 53 0.59 7.91 2.24
C MET A 53 0.39 9.42 2.40
N SER A 54 0.05 9.87 3.61
CA SER A 54 -0.12 11.29 3.91
C SER A 54 1.15 12.10 3.69
N SER A 55 2.30 11.57 4.07
CA SER A 55 3.61 12.19 3.83
C SER A 55 3.95 12.23 2.35
N SER A 56 3.69 11.16 1.61
CA SER A 56 3.91 11.09 0.17
C SER A 56 3.11 12.14 -0.58
N ILE A 57 1.81 12.27 -0.29
CA ILE A 57 0.94 13.27 -0.91
C ILE A 57 1.47 14.71 -0.67
N LYS A 58 1.95 14.98 0.53
CA LYS A 58 2.53 16.31 0.86
C LYS A 58 3.81 16.58 0.08
N ILE A 59 4.69 15.59 -0.03
CA ILE A 59 5.94 15.70 -0.77
C ILE A 59 5.67 15.86 -2.28
N ASP A 60 4.75 15.08 -2.82
CA ASP A 60 4.40 15.12 -4.24
C ASP A 60 3.72 16.45 -4.60
N LYS A 61 2.84 16.96 -3.73
CA LYS A 61 2.28 18.32 -3.86
C LYS A 61 3.36 19.40 -3.87
N PHE A 62 4.32 19.32 -2.95
CA PHE A 62 5.41 20.29 -2.87
C PHE A 62 6.29 20.25 -4.12
N LYS A 63 6.60 19.06 -4.63
CA LYS A 63 7.33 18.85 -5.89
C LYS A 63 6.61 19.47 -7.08
N LEU A 64 5.31 19.17 -7.22
CA LEU A 64 4.49 19.67 -8.33
C LEU A 64 4.39 21.21 -8.35
N ILE A 65 4.28 21.83 -7.18
CA ILE A 65 4.14 23.29 -7.09
C ILE A 65 5.46 24.01 -7.35
N ASN A 66 6.57 23.49 -6.80
CA ASN A 66 7.83 24.24 -6.76
C ASN A 66 8.83 23.83 -7.85
N TYR A 67 8.83 22.58 -8.27
CA TYR A 67 9.91 22.03 -9.09
C TYR A 67 9.45 21.53 -10.47
N MET A 68 8.16 21.26 -10.67
CA MET A 68 7.70 20.66 -11.90
C MET A 68 6.84 21.62 -12.73
N ARG A 69 6.97 21.51 -14.07
CA ARG A 69 6.08 22.18 -15.00
C ARG A 69 4.70 21.56 -14.93
N ARG A 70 3.65 22.35 -15.09
CA ARG A 70 2.27 21.84 -15.13
C ARG A 70 2.11 20.86 -16.29
N PRO A 71 1.62 19.65 -16.05
CA PRO A 71 1.31 18.71 -17.11
C PRO A 71 0.20 19.24 -18.01
N SER A 72 0.26 18.92 -19.29
CA SER A 72 -0.82 19.22 -20.22
C SER A 72 -2.09 18.44 -19.81
N PRO A 73 -3.28 19.08 -19.79
CA PRO A 73 -4.50 18.40 -19.46
C PRO A 73 -4.81 17.32 -20.50
N LYS A 74 -4.85 16.05 -20.07
CA LYS A 74 -5.29 14.91 -20.88
C LYS A 74 -6.56 14.35 -20.26
N GLY A 75 -7.60 14.16 -21.08
CA GLY A 75 -8.83 13.48 -20.65
C GLY A 75 -8.52 12.00 -20.40
N ALA A 76 -8.88 11.51 -19.23
CA ALA A 76 -8.84 10.09 -18.90
C ALA A 76 -10.16 9.70 -18.27
N SER A 77 -10.76 8.61 -18.75
CA SER A 77 -12.03 8.09 -18.22
C SER A 77 -11.82 7.19 -17.00
N ASP A 78 -10.67 6.52 -16.91
CA ASP A 78 -10.33 5.60 -15.83
C ASP A 78 -8.81 5.52 -15.62
N ILE A 79 -8.40 4.71 -14.63
CA ILE A 79 -6.99 4.43 -14.34
C ILE A 79 -6.40 3.31 -15.23
N GLY A 80 -7.15 2.85 -16.24
CA GLY A 80 -6.71 1.88 -17.23
C GLY A 80 -6.29 0.53 -16.65
N PHE A 81 -5.15 0.03 -17.11
CA PHE A 81 -4.62 -1.30 -16.73
C PHE A 81 -4.40 -1.46 -15.21
N TRP A 82 -4.16 -0.38 -14.49
CA TRP A 82 -3.96 -0.40 -13.03
C TRP A 82 -5.20 -0.89 -12.26
N SER A 83 -6.39 -0.65 -12.78
CA SER A 83 -7.64 -1.18 -12.20
C SER A 83 -7.61 -2.72 -12.13
N LYS A 84 -7.17 -3.37 -13.20
CA LYS A 84 -7.06 -4.83 -13.25
C LYS A 84 -5.99 -5.37 -12.30
N ILE A 85 -4.85 -4.67 -12.19
CA ILE A 85 -3.80 -5.03 -11.22
C ILE A 85 -4.34 -4.99 -9.80
N LEU A 86 -5.04 -3.92 -9.43
CA LEU A 86 -5.64 -3.78 -8.09
C LEU A 86 -6.70 -4.85 -7.82
N GLU A 87 -7.49 -5.24 -8.79
CA GLU A 87 -8.46 -6.33 -8.68
C GLU A 87 -7.78 -7.67 -8.38
N VAL A 88 -6.71 -8.01 -9.12
CA VAL A 88 -5.92 -9.23 -8.88
C VAL A 88 -5.30 -9.20 -7.48
N VAL A 89 -4.70 -8.08 -7.08
CA VAL A 89 -4.11 -7.90 -5.75
C VAL A 89 -5.16 -8.08 -4.65
N ASN A 90 -6.36 -7.54 -4.83
CA ASN A 90 -7.44 -7.68 -3.87
C ASN A 90 -7.86 -9.14 -3.70
N ASN A 91 -8.03 -9.88 -4.78
CA ASN A 91 -8.37 -11.31 -4.74
C ASN A 91 -7.26 -12.14 -4.04
N LEU A 92 -5.98 -11.88 -4.36
CA LEU A 92 -4.85 -12.53 -3.68
C LEU A 92 -4.80 -12.20 -2.19
N SER A 93 -5.13 -10.97 -1.82
CA SER A 93 -5.16 -10.53 -0.42
C SER A 93 -6.20 -11.27 0.40
N ILE A 94 -7.37 -11.59 -0.15
CA ILE A 94 -8.39 -12.38 0.52
C ILE A 94 -7.86 -13.78 0.84
N ILE A 95 -7.22 -14.43 -0.12
CA ILE A 95 -6.65 -15.77 0.05
C ILE A 95 -5.53 -15.74 1.12
N ALA A 96 -4.64 -14.75 1.06
CA ALA A 96 -3.57 -14.57 2.03
C ALA A 96 -4.10 -14.38 3.45
N ASN A 97 -5.11 -13.52 3.63
CA ASN A 97 -5.70 -13.24 4.93
C ASN A 97 -6.42 -14.47 5.51
N ILE A 98 -7.15 -15.23 4.70
CA ILE A 98 -7.76 -16.49 5.14
C ILE A 98 -6.69 -17.47 5.57
N SER A 99 -5.59 -17.60 4.82
CA SER A 99 -4.48 -18.47 5.15
C SER A 99 -3.81 -18.08 6.48
N ILE A 100 -3.55 -16.79 6.69
CA ILE A 100 -2.97 -16.28 7.95
C ILE A 100 -3.89 -16.60 9.13
N LEU A 101 -5.19 -16.34 9.01
CA LEU A 101 -6.17 -16.62 10.06
C LEU A 101 -6.25 -18.12 10.37
N ALA A 102 -6.27 -18.98 9.36
CA ALA A 102 -6.30 -20.44 9.54
C ALA A 102 -5.06 -20.94 10.27
N PHE A 103 -3.86 -20.46 9.88
CA PHE A 103 -2.60 -20.81 10.55
C PHE A 103 -2.55 -20.30 11.99
N THR A 104 -2.98 -19.08 12.23
CA THR A 104 -2.97 -18.47 13.56
C THR A 104 -3.97 -19.15 14.49
N SER A 105 -5.17 -19.45 14.02
CA SER A 105 -6.20 -20.16 14.79
C SER A 105 -5.72 -21.55 15.21
N SER A 106 -5.21 -22.34 14.28
CA SER A 106 -4.68 -23.67 14.55
C SER A 106 -3.51 -23.67 15.56
N SER A 107 -2.64 -22.67 15.49
CA SER A 107 -1.54 -22.49 16.44
C SER A 107 -2.03 -22.12 17.82
N ILE A 108 -3.04 -21.28 17.94
CA ILE A 108 -3.64 -20.84 19.21
C ILE A 108 -4.30 -22.05 19.89
N ASP A 109 -5.08 -22.86 19.17
CA ASP A 109 -5.73 -24.04 19.72
C ASP A 109 -4.72 -25.04 20.30
N THR A 110 -3.60 -25.25 19.62
CA THR A 110 -2.52 -26.12 20.10
C THR A 110 -1.88 -25.55 21.38
N VAL A 111 -1.62 -24.27 21.45
CA VAL A 111 -1.04 -23.61 22.64
C VAL A 111 -2.02 -23.61 23.81
N VAL A 112 -3.29 -23.30 23.58
CA VAL A 112 -4.33 -23.34 24.61
C VAL A 112 -4.51 -24.74 25.16
N HIS A 113 -4.58 -25.74 24.30
CA HIS A 113 -4.70 -27.15 24.72
C HIS A 113 -3.51 -27.60 25.58
N LYS A 114 -2.30 -27.16 25.24
CA LYS A 114 -1.07 -27.42 25.97
C LYS A 114 -1.06 -26.74 27.34
N ILE A 115 -1.46 -25.49 27.43
CA ILE A 115 -1.49 -24.73 28.68
C ILE A 115 -2.60 -25.25 29.61
N PHE A 116 -3.81 -25.44 29.10
CA PHE A 116 -4.92 -25.98 29.89
C PHE A 116 -4.71 -27.43 30.30
N GLY A 117 -4.11 -28.26 29.42
CA GLY A 117 -3.72 -29.61 29.75
C GLY A 117 -2.76 -29.69 30.94
N TYR A 118 -1.73 -28.86 30.94
CA TYR A 118 -0.80 -28.73 32.07
C TYR A 118 -1.48 -28.28 33.38
N THR A 119 -2.43 -27.36 33.29
CA THR A 119 -3.13 -26.82 34.45
C THR A 119 -4.06 -27.87 35.09
N LEU A 120 -4.66 -28.74 34.30
CA LEU A 120 -5.54 -29.82 34.79
C LEU A 120 -4.78 -30.99 35.41
N GLU A 121 -3.56 -31.27 34.90
CA GLU A 121 -2.70 -32.28 35.53
C GLU A 121 -2.15 -31.85 36.88
N GLN A 122 -1.75 -30.60 37.02
CA GLN A 122 -1.27 -30.03 38.29
C GLN A 122 -2.36 -29.99 39.39
N LYS A 123 -3.64 -29.99 39.01
CA LYS A 123 -4.76 -29.93 39.96
C LYS A 123 -5.19 -31.32 40.43
N LYS A 124 -4.62 -32.39 39.86
CA LYS A 124 -4.88 -33.82 40.23
C LYS A 124 -3.82 -34.41 41.14
N THR A 125 -2.75 -33.70 41.46
CA THR A 125 -1.71 -34.07 42.43
C THR A 125 -1.90 -33.29 43.72
#